data_471c2657b07c19e5321f6d0232f44523
#
_entry.id   471c2657b07c19e5321f6d0232f44523
#
_cell.length_a   1.000
_cell.length_b   1.000
_cell.length_c   1.000
_cell.angle_alpha   90.00
_cell.angle_beta   90.00
_cell.angle_gamma   90.00
#
_symmetry.space_group_name_H-M   'P 1'
#
loop_
_entity.id
_entity.type
_entity.pdbx_description
1 polymer ?
#
loop_
_entity_poly.entity_id
_entity_poly.type
_entity_poly.pdbx_seq_one_letter_code
_entity_poly.pdbx_strand_id
1 'polypeptide(L)'
;YVEFHNKCQEMFIKRFGKSKSINKKALISFSDNVKKAYDAATGKTIDSLLRLLDALVEKVSIDYSDLLSEDKYNLLLDIFENRQLKQAMEYVDSQIILSTVHGAKGLEWDYVVLADVERWVFPGYYTCNECPNKFASTTNCCCSLPIPLSSGFRDIALDELSVFYVGITRARKQVFVSASSKRIDYFGNEKSSVFSCLVTINGVKMIKADMVTTP
;
A
#
# COMPACT_ATOMS: atom_id res chain seq x y z
N TYR A 1 3.70 2.03 15.49
CA TYR A 1 2.61 1.29 14.83
C TYR A 1 2.17 0.07 15.67
N VAL A 2 3.09 -0.84 16.00
CA VAL A 2 2.80 -2.02 16.84
C VAL A 2 2.29 -1.62 18.22
N GLU A 3 2.93 -0.66 18.83
CA GLU A 3 2.54 -0.12 20.15
C GLU A 3 1.14 0.48 20.10
N PHE A 4 0.80 1.24 19.06
CA PHE A 4 -0.54 1.78 18.83
C PHE A 4 -1.60 0.68 18.81
N HIS A 5 -1.37 -0.37 18.01
CA HIS A 5 -2.32 -1.49 17.91
C HIS A 5 -2.50 -2.23 19.23
N ASN A 6 -1.39 -2.55 19.90
CA ASN A 6 -1.44 -3.21 21.20
C ASN A 6 -2.23 -2.38 22.20
N LYS A 7 -2.00 -1.07 22.21
CA LYS A 7 -2.72 -0.15 23.11
C LYS A 7 -4.20 -0.04 22.77
N CYS A 8 -4.54 0.03 21.48
CA CYS A 8 -5.94 0.01 21.04
C CYS A 8 -6.61 -1.28 21.46
N GLN A 9 -5.98 -2.43 21.25
CA GLN A 9 -6.50 -3.74 21.65
C GLN A 9 -6.75 -3.83 23.16
N GLU A 10 -5.77 -3.46 23.98
CA GLU A 10 -5.92 -3.43 25.44
C GLU A 10 -7.10 -2.56 25.90
N MET A 11 -7.18 -1.33 25.38
CA MET A 11 -8.23 -0.39 25.70
C MET A 11 -9.60 -0.90 25.25
N PHE A 12 -9.65 -1.51 24.06
CA PHE A 12 -10.87 -2.09 23.50
C PHE A 12 -11.38 -3.25 24.34
N ILE A 13 -10.53 -4.23 24.66
CA ILE A 13 -10.88 -5.37 25.52
C ILE A 13 -11.33 -4.90 26.90
N LYS A 14 -10.61 -3.94 27.51
CA LYS A 14 -10.99 -3.37 28.79
C LYS A 14 -12.38 -2.73 28.78
N ARG A 15 -12.72 -2.03 27.70
CA ARG A 15 -13.98 -1.30 27.57
C ARG A 15 -15.17 -2.20 27.22
N PHE A 16 -14.96 -3.15 26.31
CA PHE A 16 -16.05 -3.90 25.72
C PHE A 16 -16.06 -5.41 26.06
N GLY A 17 -14.93 -5.95 26.51
CA GLY A 17 -14.75 -7.40 26.65
C GLY A 17 -15.77 -8.10 27.57
N LYS A 18 -16.29 -7.41 28.58
CA LYS A 18 -17.25 -7.99 29.53
C LYS A 18 -18.68 -8.05 28.96
N SER A 19 -19.13 -6.99 28.31
CA SER A 19 -20.53 -6.84 27.89
C SER A 19 -20.75 -7.08 26.41
N LYS A 20 -19.66 -6.97 25.60
CA LYS A 20 -19.70 -6.97 24.14
C LYS A 20 -20.79 -6.04 23.56
N SER A 21 -21.17 -5.02 24.32
CA SER A 21 -22.20 -4.05 23.93
C SER A 21 -21.57 -2.90 23.16
N ILE A 22 -21.72 -2.93 21.84
CA ILE A 22 -21.12 -1.95 20.93
C ILE A 22 -22.22 -1.18 20.21
N ASN A 23 -22.26 0.13 20.46
CA ASN A 23 -23.10 1.06 19.74
C ASN A 23 -22.29 2.31 19.34
N LYS A 24 -22.86 3.14 18.47
CA LYS A 24 -22.22 4.35 17.94
C LYS A 24 -21.62 5.23 19.04
N LYS A 25 -22.38 5.51 20.10
CA LYS A 25 -21.93 6.38 21.21
C LYS A 25 -20.73 5.77 21.95
N ALA A 26 -20.76 4.46 22.20
CA ALA A 26 -19.67 3.76 22.87
C ALA A 26 -18.40 3.72 22.00
N LEU A 27 -18.52 3.56 20.67
CA LEU A 27 -17.39 3.59 19.74
C LEU A 27 -16.76 4.98 19.66
N ILE A 28 -17.56 6.04 19.56
CA ILE A 28 -17.04 7.43 19.58
C ILE A 28 -16.27 7.70 20.88
N SER A 29 -16.86 7.33 22.03
CA SER A 29 -16.18 7.46 23.34
C SER A 29 -14.89 6.64 23.42
N PHE A 30 -14.83 5.48 22.79
CA PHE A 30 -13.60 4.67 22.69
C PHE A 30 -12.55 5.39 21.87
N SER A 31 -12.88 5.88 20.66
CA SER A 31 -11.97 6.65 19.82
C SER A 31 -11.41 7.86 20.54
N ASP A 32 -12.25 8.65 21.22
CA ASP A 32 -11.82 9.81 22.01
C ASP A 32 -10.85 9.43 23.12
N ASN A 33 -11.06 8.30 23.78
CA ASN A 33 -10.16 7.80 24.82
C ASN A 33 -8.80 7.36 24.26
N VAL A 34 -8.79 6.71 23.08
CA VAL A 34 -7.55 6.36 22.40
C VAL A 34 -6.79 7.62 21.99
N LYS A 35 -7.49 8.62 21.41
CA LYS A 35 -6.89 9.92 21.08
C LYS A 35 -6.23 10.55 22.29
N LYS A 36 -6.94 10.69 23.41
CA LYS A 36 -6.39 11.25 24.66
C LYS A 36 -5.16 10.48 25.16
N ALA A 37 -5.13 9.16 24.99
CA ALA A 37 -3.98 8.34 25.37
C ALA A 37 -2.74 8.60 24.50
N TYR A 38 -2.93 9.10 23.27
CA TYR A 38 -1.88 9.37 22.30
C TYR A 38 -1.66 10.87 22.02
N ASP A 39 -2.50 11.78 22.52
CA ASP A 39 -2.34 13.23 22.33
C ASP A 39 -0.98 13.77 22.84
N ALA A 40 -0.34 13.06 23.75
CA ALA A 40 1.00 13.36 24.21
C ALA A 40 2.11 12.77 23.32
N ALA A 41 1.77 11.91 22.36
CA ALA A 41 2.72 11.25 21.48
C ALA A 41 2.87 12.06 20.18
N THR A 42 3.89 12.86 20.13
CA THR A 42 4.23 13.72 18.99
C THR A 42 4.79 12.91 17.81
N GLY A 43 3.99 12.71 16.77
CA GLY A 43 4.49 12.17 15.50
C GLY A 43 3.41 12.05 14.44
N LYS A 44 3.71 12.46 13.20
CA LYS A 44 2.81 12.38 12.03
C LYS A 44 2.22 10.98 11.79
N THR A 45 2.95 9.93 12.21
CA THR A 45 2.49 8.54 12.10
C THR A 45 1.31 8.26 13.04
N ILE A 46 1.36 8.77 14.26
CA ILE A 46 0.27 8.61 15.24
C ILE A 46 -0.97 9.37 14.78
N ASP A 47 -0.83 10.60 14.28
CA ASP A 47 -1.96 11.36 13.72
C ASP A 47 -2.66 10.60 12.58
N SER A 48 -1.88 9.98 11.70
CA SER A 48 -2.42 9.17 10.61
C SER A 48 -3.17 7.94 11.11
N LEU A 49 -2.66 7.27 12.15
CA LEU A 49 -3.31 6.11 12.77
C LEU A 49 -4.59 6.50 13.52
N LEU A 50 -4.60 7.66 14.18
CA LEU A 50 -5.80 8.16 14.84
C LEU A 50 -6.89 8.52 13.85
N ARG A 51 -6.56 9.11 12.71
CA ARG A 51 -7.51 9.36 11.61
C ARG A 51 -8.07 8.06 11.03
N LEU A 52 -7.24 7.03 10.87
CA LEU A 52 -7.70 5.71 10.44
C LEU A 52 -8.65 5.07 11.44
N LEU A 53 -8.37 5.20 12.74
CA LEU A 53 -9.25 4.74 13.80
C LEU A 53 -10.61 5.45 13.76
N ASP A 54 -10.62 6.77 13.57
CA ASP A 54 -11.86 7.54 13.45
C ASP A 54 -12.69 7.09 12.26
N ALA A 55 -12.06 6.95 11.09
CA ALA A 55 -12.73 6.50 9.89
C ALA A 55 -13.28 5.05 10.06
N LEU A 56 -12.53 4.16 10.73
CA LEU A 56 -13.00 2.82 11.05
C LEU A 56 -14.23 2.86 11.99
N VAL A 57 -14.17 3.69 13.04
CA VAL A 57 -15.28 3.85 13.99
C VAL A 57 -16.52 4.39 13.29
N GLU A 58 -16.38 5.40 12.45
CA GLU A 58 -17.47 5.96 11.66
C GLU A 58 -18.08 4.93 10.72
N LYS A 59 -17.24 4.22 9.98
CA LYS A 59 -17.65 3.18 9.04
C LYS A 59 -18.41 2.05 9.74
N VAL A 60 -17.87 1.50 10.82
CA VAL A 60 -18.54 0.45 11.59
C VAL A 60 -19.86 0.94 12.18
N SER A 61 -19.95 2.22 12.52
CA SER A 61 -21.19 2.80 13.05
C SER A 61 -22.29 2.97 12.01
N ILE A 62 -21.92 3.20 10.73
CA ILE A 62 -22.83 3.45 9.62
C ILE A 62 -23.11 2.17 8.85
N ASP A 63 -22.10 1.57 8.26
CA ASP A 63 -22.25 0.47 7.29
C ASP A 63 -22.58 -0.88 7.95
N TYR A 64 -22.16 -1.02 9.19
CA TYR A 64 -22.46 -2.24 9.98
C TYR A 64 -23.50 -2.00 11.07
N SER A 65 -24.39 -1.00 10.87
CA SER A 65 -25.47 -0.71 11.80
C SER A 65 -26.33 -1.94 12.12
N ASP A 66 -26.52 -2.81 11.12
CA ASP A 66 -27.40 -3.98 11.20
C ASP A 66 -26.74 -5.21 11.85
N LEU A 67 -25.43 -5.19 12.04
CA LEU A 67 -24.72 -6.27 12.74
C LEU A 67 -25.07 -6.28 14.23
N LEU A 68 -25.16 -7.48 14.80
CA LEU A 68 -25.27 -7.66 16.24
C LEU A 68 -24.03 -7.07 16.95
N SER A 69 -24.23 -6.62 18.19
CA SER A 69 -23.14 -6.02 18.97
C SER A 69 -21.95 -6.96 19.15
N GLU A 70 -22.19 -8.25 19.27
CA GLU A 70 -21.14 -9.26 19.40
C GLU A 70 -20.33 -9.41 18.11
N ASP A 71 -20.97 -9.39 16.95
CA ASP A 71 -20.29 -9.47 15.66
C ASP A 71 -19.43 -8.23 15.41
N LYS A 72 -19.94 -7.04 15.76
CA LYS A 72 -19.13 -5.79 15.73
C LYS A 72 -17.92 -5.87 16.65
N TYR A 73 -18.11 -6.44 17.85
CA TYR A 73 -17.02 -6.65 18.80
C TYR A 73 -15.94 -7.56 18.22
N ASN A 74 -16.33 -8.71 17.66
CA ASN A 74 -15.42 -9.67 17.09
C ASN A 74 -14.67 -9.09 15.87
N LEU A 75 -15.38 -8.36 14.99
CA LEU A 75 -14.78 -7.68 13.83
C LEU A 75 -13.70 -6.67 14.25
N LEU A 76 -14.01 -5.81 15.22
CA LEU A 76 -13.07 -4.80 15.69
C LEU A 76 -11.90 -5.42 16.46
N LEU A 77 -12.17 -6.45 17.26
CA LEU A 77 -11.12 -7.18 17.96
C LEU A 77 -10.14 -7.83 16.97
N ASP A 78 -10.66 -8.48 15.92
CA ASP A 78 -9.85 -9.10 14.87
C ASP A 78 -8.97 -8.07 14.14
N ILE A 79 -9.52 -6.89 13.82
CA ILE A 79 -8.75 -5.80 13.20
C ILE A 79 -7.59 -5.34 14.09
N PHE A 80 -7.80 -5.21 15.40
CA PHE A 80 -6.75 -4.80 16.34
C PHE A 80 -5.75 -5.92 16.61
N GLU A 81 -6.22 -7.15 16.80
CA GLU A 81 -5.38 -8.31 17.11
C GLU A 81 -4.46 -8.65 15.94
N ASN A 82 -4.99 -8.67 14.73
CA ASN A 82 -4.22 -8.95 13.51
C ASN A 82 -3.49 -7.72 12.96
N ARG A 83 -3.56 -6.57 13.64
CA ARG A 83 -2.91 -5.32 13.23
C ARG A 83 -3.35 -4.86 11.84
N GLN A 84 -4.59 -5.12 11.48
CA GLN A 84 -5.15 -4.88 10.16
C GLN A 84 -5.71 -3.47 9.98
N LEU A 85 -5.52 -2.55 10.93
CA LEU A 85 -6.04 -1.19 10.81
C LEU A 85 -5.60 -0.49 9.50
N LYS A 86 -4.38 -0.79 9.03
CA LYS A 86 -3.93 -0.33 7.70
C LYS A 86 -4.65 -1.04 6.55
N GLN A 87 -4.97 -2.31 6.72
CA GLN A 87 -5.66 -3.11 5.70
C GLN A 87 -7.16 -2.79 5.68
N ALA A 88 -7.70 -2.35 6.81
CA ALA A 88 -9.06 -1.80 6.90
C ALA A 88 -9.22 -0.44 6.17
N MET A 89 -8.22 0.00 5.40
CA MET A 89 -8.32 1.19 4.52
C MET A 89 -9.41 1.05 3.45
N GLU A 90 -9.87 -0.17 3.14
CA GLU A 90 -11.09 -0.37 2.34
C GLU A 90 -12.31 0.30 2.96
N TYR A 91 -12.29 0.48 4.27
CA TYR A 91 -13.37 1.10 5.04
C TYR A 91 -13.22 2.62 5.15
N VAL A 92 -12.12 3.18 4.67
CA VAL A 92 -11.90 4.63 4.68
C VAL A 92 -12.25 5.18 3.30
N ASP A 93 -13.25 6.01 3.23
CA ASP A 93 -13.66 6.70 2.00
C ASP A 93 -12.67 7.84 1.68
N SER A 94 -11.48 7.44 1.26
CA SER A 94 -10.42 8.36 0.83
C SER A 94 -10.37 8.40 -0.69
N GLN A 95 -10.36 9.62 -1.25
CA GLN A 95 -10.26 9.80 -2.72
C GLN A 95 -8.93 9.28 -3.27
N ILE A 96 -7.85 9.38 -2.48
CA ILE A 96 -6.51 8.92 -2.86
C ILE A 96 -5.88 8.20 -1.67
N ILE A 97 -5.38 6.98 -1.93
CA ILE A 97 -4.70 6.14 -0.94
C ILE A 97 -3.26 5.94 -1.40
N LEU A 98 -2.30 6.26 -0.55
CA LEU A 98 -0.88 5.95 -0.76
C LEU A 98 -0.51 4.70 0.04
N SER A 99 0.04 3.69 -0.65
CA SER A 99 0.44 2.44 -0.02
C SER A 99 1.70 1.88 -0.69
N THR A 100 2.41 1.01 0.04
CA THR A 100 3.39 0.13 -0.60
C THR A 100 2.67 -1.04 -1.25
N VAL A 101 3.29 -1.70 -2.24
CA VAL A 101 2.70 -2.90 -2.86
C VAL A 101 2.43 -4.00 -1.83
N HIS A 102 3.35 -4.19 -0.87
CA HIS A 102 3.14 -5.14 0.23
C HIS A 102 1.99 -4.74 1.15
N GLY A 103 1.85 -3.45 1.45
CA GLY A 103 0.73 -2.94 2.25
C GLY A 103 -0.62 -3.01 1.54
N ALA A 104 -0.61 -3.12 0.21
CA ALA A 104 -1.80 -3.27 -0.62
C ALA A 104 -2.28 -4.73 -0.76
N LYS A 105 -1.55 -5.70 -0.20
CA LYS A 105 -1.93 -7.12 -0.29
C LYS A 105 -3.29 -7.36 0.38
N GLY A 106 -4.24 -7.94 -0.36
CA GLY A 106 -5.59 -8.20 0.12
C GLY A 106 -6.58 -7.04 -0.09
N LEU A 107 -6.10 -5.85 -0.53
CA LEU A 107 -6.94 -4.70 -0.86
C LEU A 107 -7.14 -4.59 -2.36
N GLU A 108 -8.23 -3.95 -2.79
CA GLU A 108 -8.53 -3.71 -4.20
C GLU A 108 -9.16 -2.32 -4.38
N TRP A 109 -8.85 -1.67 -5.50
CA TRP A 109 -9.38 -0.36 -5.86
C TRP A 109 -9.81 -0.35 -7.33
N ASP A 110 -10.67 0.56 -7.69
CA ASP A 110 -11.10 0.72 -9.08
C ASP A 110 -9.92 1.09 -10.00
N TYR A 111 -9.06 1.98 -9.52
CA TYR A 111 -7.90 2.49 -10.24
C TYR A 111 -6.64 2.38 -9.37
N VAL A 112 -5.56 1.92 -9.95
CA VAL A 112 -4.25 1.82 -9.29
C VAL A 112 -3.20 2.51 -10.13
N VAL A 113 -2.37 3.32 -9.49
CA VAL A 113 -1.17 3.91 -10.10
C VAL A 113 0.05 3.25 -9.49
N LEU A 114 0.84 2.55 -10.32
CA LEU A 114 2.17 2.08 -9.94
C LEU A 114 3.18 3.14 -10.36
N ALA A 115 3.74 3.81 -9.38
CA ALA A 115 4.74 4.85 -9.61
C ALA A 115 6.15 4.25 -9.72
N ASP A 116 7.03 4.98 -10.43
CA ASP A 116 8.46 4.69 -10.53
C ASP A 116 8.81 3.30 -11.07
N VAL A 117 8.02 2.80 -12.04
CA VAL A 117 8.28 1.51 -12.68
C VAL A 117 9.36 1.66 -13.75
N GLU A 118 10.56 1.83 -13.26
CA GLU A 118 11.75 2.13 -14.05
C GLU A 118 12.86 1.11 -13.77
N ARG A 119 13.73 0.95 -14.75
CA ARG A 119 14.96 0.16 -14.57
C ARG A 119 15.77 0.69 -13.38
N TRP A 120 16.30 -0.20 -12.56
CA TRP A 120 17.07 0.06 -11.34
C TRP A 120 16.25 0.52 -10.14
N VAL A 121 14.95 0.70 -10.31
CA VAL A 121 14.00 1.04 -9.25
C VAL A 121 13.00 -0.09 -9.05
N PHE A 122 12.37 -0.51 -10.15
CA PHE A 122 11.43 -1.62 -10.17
C PHE A 122 11.45 -2.31 -11.55
N PRO A 123 12.18 -3.41 -11.74
CA PRO A 123 12.95 -4.17 -10.73
C PRO A 123 14.08 -3.36 -10.08
N GLY A 124 14.40 -3.73 -8.84
CA GLY A 124 15.42 -3.06 -8.04
C GLY A 124 16.84 -3.23 -8.57
N TYR A 125 17.78 -2.51 -7.95
CA TYR A 125 19.18 -2.49 -8.36
C TYR A 125 19.81 -3.88 -8.46
N TYR A 126 19.58 -4.75 -7.46
CA TYR A 126 20.16 -6.10 -7.44
C TYR A 126 19.69 -6.94 -8.62
N THR A 127 18.39 -6.96 -8.89
CA THR A 127 17.81 -7.68 -10.03
C THR A 127 18.37 -7.16 -11.36
N CYS A 128 18.40 -5.85 -11.54
CA CYS A 128 18.93 -5.26 -12.76
C CYS A 128 20.44 -5.48 -12.92
N ASN A 129 21.21 -5.50 -11.83
CA ASN A 129 22.66 -5.72 -11.88
C ASN A 129 23.01 -7.14 -12.29
N GLU A 130 22.26 -8.14 -11.85
CA GLU A 130 22.47 -9.54 -12.21
C GLU A 130 21.82 -9.91 -13.54
N CYS A 131 21.03 -9.02 -14.14
CA CYS A 131 20.34 -9.27 -15.40
C CYS A 131 21.34 -9.48 -16.56
N PRO A 132 21.24 -10.57 -17.33
CA PRO A 132 22.10 -10.81 -18.48
C PRO A 132 22.04 -9.71 -19.55
N ASN A 133 20.91 -9.00 -19.63
CA ASN A 133 20.66 -7.94 -20.60
C ASN A 133 20.91 -6.53 -20.04
N LYS A 134 21.59 -6.39 -18.91
CA LYS A 134 21.81 -5.09 -18.26
C LYS A 134 22.52 -4.03 -19.13
N PHE A 135 23.28 -4.47 -20.12
CA PHE A 135 24.00 -3.61 -21.05
C PHE A 135 23.36 -3.50 -22.44
N ALA A 136 22.18 -4.07 -22.62
CA ALA A 136 21.46 -3.90 -23.88
C ALA A 136 21.23 -2.40 -24.15
N SER A 137 21.70 -1.94 -25.30
CA SER A 137 21.67 -0.53 -25.73
C SER A 137 20.28 -0.04 -26.15
N THR A 138 19.26 -0.81 -25.88
CA THR A 138 17.87 -0.45 -26.19
C THR A 138 17.34 0.55 -25.18
N THR A 139 16.59 1.52 -25.65
CA THR A 139 15.89 2.52 -24.81
C THR A 139 14.91 1.88 -23.83
N ASN A 140 14.56 0.62 -24.04
CA ASN A 140 13.71 -0.16 -23.16
C ASN A 140 14.51 -1.30 -22.54
N CYS A 141 14.25 -1.59 -21.27
CA CYS A 141 14.81 -2.76 -20.62
C CYS A 141 14.15 -4.01 -21.23
N CYS A 142 14.85 -4.67 -22.14
CA CYS A 142 14.36 -5.87 -22.85
C CYS A 142 14.86 -7.12 -22.13
N CYS A 143 14.25 -7.47 -21.01
CA CYS A 143 14.37 -8.83 -20.50
C CYS A 143 13.35 -9.69 -21.22
N SER A 144 13.76 -10.39 -22.28
CA SER A 144 12.88 -11.38 -22.91
C SER A 144 12.72 -12.58 -21.96
N LEU A 145 11.50 -12.93 -21.66
CA LEU A 145 11.19 -14.21 -21.03
C LEU A 145 11.22 -15.32 -22.09
N PRO A 146 11.76 -16.53 -21.80
CA PRO A 146 12.27 -16.95 -20.48
C PRO A 146 13.66 -16.37 -20.18
N ILE A 147 13.82 -15.88 -18.96
CA ILE A 147 15.09 -15.35 -18.47
C ILE A 147 16.10 -16.50 -18.44
N PRO A 148 17.29 -16.38 -19.06
CA PRO A 148 18.32 -17.43 -18.95
C PRO A 148 18.80 -17.50 -17.50
N LEU A 149 18.63 -18.68 -16.92
CA LEU A 149 18.52 -18.88 -15.48
C LEU A 149 19.84 -19.37 -14.89
N SER A 150 20.64 -18.48 -14.29
CA SER A 150 21.36 -18.87 -13.08
C SER A 150 20.33 -18.98 -11.94
N SER A 151 20.43 -20.02 -11.09
CA SER A 151 19.41 -20.28 -10.07
C SER A 151 19.15 -19.08 -9.14
N GLY A 152 20.18 -18.32 -8.76
CA GLY A 152 20.02 -17.16 -7.88
C GLY A 152 19.34 -15.96 -8.53
N PHE A 153 19.60 -15.66 -9.79
CA PHE A 153 18.91 -14.58 -10.51
C PHE A 153 17.43 -14.87 -10.72
N ARG A 154 17.11 -16.15 -10.96
CA ARG A 154 15.71 -16.57 -11.14
C ARG A 154 14.85 -16.23 -9.94
N ASP A 155 15.31 -16.58 -8.74
CA ASP A 155 14.53 -16.40 -7.54
C ASP A 155 14.31 -14.91 -7.26
N ILE A 156 15.34 -14.08 -7.38
CA ILE A 156 15.23 -12.62 -7.22
C ILE A 156 14.28 -12.02 -8.28
N ALA A 157 14.39 -12.45 -9.53
CA ALA A 157 13.53 -11.96 -10.61
C ALA A 157 12.07 -12.40 -10.43
N LEU A 158 11.82 -13.59 -9.89
CA LEU A 158 10.48 -14.08 -9.57
C LEU A 158 9.86 -13.32 -8.40
N ASP A 159 10.63 -12.96 -7.40
CA ASP A 159 10.17 -12.13 -6.29
C ASP A 159 9.73 -10.74 -6.78
N GLU A 160 10.53 -10.08 -7.60
CA GLU A 160 10.19 -8.79 -8.21
C GLU A 160 8.95 -8.89 -9.10
N LEU A 161 8.86 -9.95 -9.91
CA LEU A 161 7.69 -10.20 -10.75
C LEU A 161 6.44 -10.45 -9.91
N SER A 162 6.58 -11.16 -8.80
CA SER A 162 5.47 -11.43 -7.87
C SER A 162 4.97 -10.14 -7.23
N VAL A 163 5.88 -9.25 -6.81
CA VAL A 163 5.52 -7.92 -6.30
C VAL A 163 4.80 -7.10 -7.36
N PHE A 164 5.30 -7.10 -8.61
CA PHE A 164 4.64 -6.41 -9.73
C PHE A 164 3.24 -6.97 -9.99
N TYR A 165 3.11 -8.30 -10.00
CA TYR A 165 1.83 -8.98 -10.18
C TYR A 165 0.83 -8.60 -9.09
N VAL A 166 1.27 -8.59 -7.81
CA VAL A 166 0.43 -8.13 -6.71
C VAL A 166 -0.04 -6.69 -6.96
N GLY A 167 0.85 -5.79 -7.37
CA GLY A 167 0.50 -4.40 -7.65
C GLY A 167 -0.56 -4.24 -8.75
N ILE A 168 -0.36 -4.89 -9.90
CA ILE A 168 -1.31 -4.77 -11.02
C ILE A 168 -2.66 -5.42 -10.74
N THR A 169 -2.68 -6.50 -9.94
CA THR A 169 -3.93 -7.20 -9.59
C THR A 169 -4.75 -6.48 -8.52
N ARG A 170 -4.28 -5.35 -7.99
CA ARG A 170 -5.06 -4.52 -7.05
C ARG A 170 -6.11 -3.66 -7.74
N ALA A 171 -6.03 -3.50 -9.06
CA ALA A 171 -6.99 -2.71 -9.82
C ALA A 171 -8.17 -3.56 -10.31
N ARG A 172 -9.38 -3.13 -9.99
CA ARG A 172 -10.62 -3.72 -10.51
C ARG A 172 -10.95 -3.25 -11.93
N LYS A 173 -10.58 -2.01 -12.27
CA LYS A 173 -10.91 -1.42 -13.58
C LYS A 173 -9.66 -1.13 -14.42
N GLN A 174 -8.68 -0.41 -13.87
CA GLN A 174 -7.53 0.02 -14.67
C GLN A 174 -6.28 0.25 -13.81
N VAL A 175 -5.13 -0.14 -14.37
CA VAL A 175 -3.81 0.16 -13.84
C VAL A 175 -3.16 1.24 -14.69
N PHE A 176 -2.58 2.23 -14.04
CA PHE A 176 -1.67 3.19 -14.66
C PHE A 176 -0.26 2.90 -14.15
N VAL A 177 0.70 2.94 -15.05
CA VAL A 177 2.11 2.74 -14.71
C VAL A 177 2.85 3.99 -15.11
N SER A 178 3.58 4.60 -14.17
CA SER A 178 4.37 5.78 -14.46
C SER A 178 5.87 5.51 -14.34
N ALA A 179 6.64 6.21 -15.14
CA ALA A 179 8.10 6.21 -15.12
C ALA A 179 8.62 7.59 -15.55
N SER A 180 9.68 8.04 -14.92
CA SER A 180 10.35 9.29 -15.29
C SER A 180 11.37 9.05 -16.42
N SER A 181 11.55 10.02 -17.32
CA SER A 181 12.62 9.96 -18.31
C SER A 181 13.98 10.33 -17.73
N LYS A 182 14.00 11.01 -16.59
CA LYS A 182 15.17 11.51 -15.91
C LYS A 182 15.03 11.37 -14.41
N ARG A 183 16.13 11.06 -13.74
CA ARG A 183 16.25 10.97 -12.28
C ARG A 183 17.47 11.72 -11.78
N ILE A 184 17.36 12.21 -10.55
CA ILE A 184 18.50 12.77 -9.82
C ILE A 184 19.06 11.66 -8.94
N ASP A 185 20.37 11.36 -9.10
CA ASP A 185 21.06 10.39 -8.26
C ASP A 185 21.36 10.95 -6.87
N TYR A 186 21.91 10.09 -6.00
CA TYR A 186 22.27 10.47 -4.63
C TYR A 186 23.26 11.66 -4.56
N PHE A 187 24.07 11.86 -5.62
CA PHE A 187 25.06 12.94 -5.70
C PHE A 187 24.51 14.22 -6.33
N GLY A 188 23.21 14.26 -6.68
CA GLY A 188 22.57 15.41 -7.31
C GLY A 188 22.73 15.48 -8.83
N ASN A 189 23.28 14.44 -9.49
CA ASN A 189 23.44 14.40 -10.93
C ASN A 189 22.18 13.88 -11.60
N GLU A 190 21.81 14.52 -12.72
CA GLU A 190 20.72 14.08 -13.57
C GLU A 190 21.16 12.85 -14.39
N LYS A 191 20.38 11.78 -14.35
CA LYS A 191 20.57 10.56 -15.14
C LYS A 191 19.32 10.22 -15.94
N SER A 192 19.53 9.77 -17.17
CA SER A 192 18.45 9.23 -17.99
C SER A 192 17.89 7.96 -17.36
N SER A 193 16.58 7.85 -17.32
CA SER A 193 15.87 6.68 -16.88
C SER A 193 15.08 6.06 -18.04
N VAL A 194 14.83 4.75 -17.97
CA VAL A 194 14.09 4.00 -18.95
C VAL A 194 13.04 3.14 -18.28
N PHE A 195 11.97 2.85 -18.99
CA PHE A 195 10.91 1.97 -18.50
C PHE A 195 11.46 0.61 -18.06
N SER A 196 10.82 0.06 -17.07
CA SER A 196 11.05 -1.30 -16.61
C SER A 196 10.71 -2.33 -17.70
N CYS A 197 11.46 -3.44 -17.72
CA CYS A 197 11.13 -4.60 -18.55
C CYS A 197 9.76 -5.22 -18.16
N LEU A 198 9.28 -4.99 -16.94
CA LEU A 198 8.00 -5.51 -16.46
C LEU A 198 6.80 -4.92 -17.21
N VAL A 199 6.95 -3.77 -17.86
CA VAL A 199 5.87 -3.14 -18.65
C VAL A 199 5.92 -3.44 -20.14
N THR A 200 6.88 -4.25 -20.62
CA THR A 200 6.97 -4.68 -22.02
C THR A 200 6.02 -5.83 -22.33
N ILE A 201 4.83 -5.83 -21.72
CA ILE A 201 3.80 -6.85 -21.90
C ILE A 201 2.86 -6.42 -23.03
N ASN A 202 2.44 -7.38 -23.86
CA ASN A 202 1.45 -7.13 -24.90
C ASN A 202 0.14 -6.58 -24.29
N GLY A 203 -0.35 -5.47 -24.84
CA GLY A 203 -1.57 -4.82 -24.37
C GLY A 203 -1.34 -3.55 -23.50
N VAL A 204 -0.11 -3.24 -23.13
CA VAL A 204 0.21 -1.97 -22.47
C VAL A 204 0.24 -0.84 -23.49
N LYS A 205 -0.64 0.15 -23.33
CA LYS A 205 -0.66 1.36 -24.14
C LYS A 205 0.22 2.42 -23.49
N MET A 206 1.28 2.82 -24.18
CA MET A 206 2.15 3.91 -23.72
C MET A 206 1.58 5.26 -24.13
N ILE A 207 1.52 6.19 -23.18
CA ILE A 207 1.13 7.58 -23.38
C ILE A 207 2.28 8.43 -22.82
N LYS A 208 2.87 9.31 -23.66
CA LYS A 208 3.76 10.35 -23.16
C LYS A 208 2.91 11.47 -22.58
N ALA A 209 3.08 11.75 -21.30
CA ALA A 209 2.57 12.97 -20.72
C ALA A 209 3.62 14.07 -20.99
N ASP A 210 3.24 15.12 -21.72
CA ASP A 210 4.04 16.32 -21.78
C ASP A 210 4.11 16.92 -20.38
N MET A 211 5.28 17.40 -19.96
CA MET A 211 5.41 18.06 -18.67
C MET A 211 4.44 19.23 -18.63
N VAL A 212 3.46 19.15 -17.76
CA VAL A 212 2.62 20.30 -17.41
C VAL A 212 3.56 21.27 -16.70
N THR A 213 4.08 22.23 -17.43
CA THR A 213 4.73 23.40 -16.82
C THR A 213 3.63 24.11 -16.03
N THR A 214 3.61 23.90 -14.72
CA THR A 214 2.81 24.74 -13.83
C THR A 214 3.28 26.18 -13.98
N PRO A 215 2.37 27.13 -14.18
CA PRO A 215 2.69 28.55 -14.30
C PRO A 215 3.30 29.12 -13.03
#